data_6012ece3d0f3c6a3f1a4cadd9f0d4f07
#
_entry.id   6012ece3d0f3c6a3f1a4cadd9f0d4f07
#
_cell.length_a   1.000
_cell.length_b   1.000
_cell.length_c   1.000
_cell.angle_alpha   90.00
_cell.angle_beta   90.00
_cell.angle_gamma   90.00
#
_symmetry.space_group_name_H-M   'P 1'
#
loop_
_entity.id
_entity.type
_entity.pdbx_description
1 polymer ?
#
loop_
_entity_poly.entity_id
_entity_poly.type
_entity_poly.pdbx_seq_one_letter_code
_entity_poly.pdbx_strand_id
1 'polypeptide(L)'
;GAVPQSGDRYQIVIGGAVQSVYDEINSLPAMKNQGGSSGSGQSDADVKAAARAKARGKNALVDAFFEYLSDSFRPLLPALLGASLIIAGEAICEAFGLINTHADDAHKPATLLFVDAMFRAVFYFLPVMVAYNASKKLKIDPWVGTAVMAALLTPEFIKLDTHPSTTCIDNTTLNSKLCTAHIAGLPMQLNGYGGQVFVPLMMVAILALVYKG
;
A
#
# COMPACT_ATOMS: atom_id res chain seq x y z
N GLY A 1 -4.73 -6.91 -34.08
CA GLY A 1 -5.66 -7.95 -34.56
C GLY A 1 -6.93 -7.95 -33.72
N ALA A 2 -8.05 -8.31 -34.33
CA ALA A 2 -9.32 -8.48 -33.65
C ALA A 2 -9.44 -9.92 -33.13
N VAL A 3 -9.82 -10.06 -31.85
CA VAL A 3 -10.06 -11.38 -31.23
C VAL A 3 -11.56 -11.48 -30.93
N PRO A 4 -12.27 -12.48 -31.51
CA PRO A 4 -13.67 -12.69 -31.20
C PRO A 4 -13.83 -13.20 -29.76
N GLN A 5 -14.73 -12.56 -29.00
CA GLN A 5 -15.14 -13.05 -27.69
C GLN A 5 -16.59 -13.59 -27.76
N SER A 6 -16.96 -14.42 -26.80
CA SER A 6 -18.29 -15.03 -26.73
C SER A 6 -19.40 -13.96 -26.73
N GLY A 7 -20.31 -14.05 -27.72
CA GLY A 7 -21.35 -13.04 -28.02
C GLY A 7 -20.86 -12.05 -29.08
N ASP A 8 -21.72 -11.09 -29.46
CA ASP A 8 -21.44 -10.07 -30.50
C ASP A 8 -20.35 -9.03 -30.08
N ARG A 9 -19.37 -9.45 -29.30
CA ARG A 9 -18.29 -8.58 -28.82
C ARG A 9 -16.98 -8.93 -29.48
N TYR A 10 -16.31 -7.91 -30.06
CA TYR A 10 -14.98 -8.02 -30.61
C TYR A 10 -14.01 -7.20 -29.75
N GLN A 11 -12.90 -7.82 -29.36
CA GLN A 11 -11.80 -7.10 -28.71
C GLN A 11 -10.73 -6.79 -29.75
N ILE A 12 -10.46 -5.50 -29.95
CA ILE A 12 -9.44 -5.02 -30.88
C ILE A 12 -8.20 -4.63 -30.06
N VAL A 13 -7.10 -5.32 -30.29
CA VAL A 13 -5.81 -5.00 -29.64
C VAL A 13 -5.05 -4.02 -30.54
N ILE A 14 -4.91 -2.77 -30.10
CA ILE A 14 -4.34 -1.64 -30.86
C ILE A 14 -3.05 -1.17 -30.21
N GLY A 15 -2.25 -1.85 -29.57
CA GLY A 15 -0.94 -1.38 -29.06
C GLY A 15 -0.87 0.09 -28.64
N GLY A 16 0.26 0.74 -28.83
CA GLY A 16 0.50 2.13 -28.38
C GLY A 16 -0.26 3.24 -29.15
N ALA A 17 -0.96 2.92 -30.23
CA ALA A 17 -1.72 3.89 -31.04
C ALA A 17 -3.19 4.03 -30.62
N VAL A 18 -3.56 3.60 -29.40
CA VAL A 18 -4.96 3.59 -28.90
C VAL A 18 -5.58 4.98 -28.96
N GLN A 19 -4.85 6.01 -28.57
CA GLN A 19 -5.38 7.38 -28.50
C GLN A 19 -5.72 7.94 -29.88
N SER A 20 -4.83 7.77 -30.87
CA SER A 20 -5.06 8.26 -32.22
C SER A 20 -6.22 7.54 -32.93
N VAL A 21 -6.32 6.23 -32.72
CA VAL A 21 -7.43 5.43 -33.26
C VAL A 21 -8.77 5.77 -32.60
N TYR A 22 -8.77 6.06 -31.30
CA TYR A 22 -9.94 6.52 -30.56
C TYR A 22 -10.44 7.87 -31.09
N ASP A 23 -9.53 8.83 -31.29
CA ASP A 23 -9.87 10.15 -31.82
C ASP A 23 -10.38 10.07 -33.26
N GLU A 24 -9.79 9.18 -34.07
CA GLU A 24 -10.19 8.92 -35.46
C GLU A 24 -11.59 8.26 -35.55
N ILE A 25 -11.88 7.28 -34.70
CA ILE A 25 -13.22 6.67 -34.59
C ILE A 25 -14.27 7.69 -34.18
N ASN A 26 -13.97 8.54 -33.19
CA ASN A 26 -14.91 9.59 -32.73
C ASN A 26 -15.12 10.70 -33.76
N SER A 27 -14.21 10.87 -34.71
CA SER A 27 -14.36 11.84 -35.80
C SER A 27 -15.25 11.35 -36.94
N LEU A 28 -15.55 10.03 -37.01
CA LEU A 28 -16.37 9.46 -38.07
C LEU A 28 -17.83 9.97 -38.02
N PRO A 29 -18.42 10.34 -39.16
CA PRO A 29 -19.81 10.82 -39.23
C PRO A 29 -20.83 9.82 -38.68
N ALA A 30 -20.55 8.51 -38.79
CA ALA A 30 -21.38 7.44 -38.28
C ALA A 30 -21.48 7.45 -36.73
N MET A 31 -20.40 7.86 -36.05
CA MET A 31 -20.41 8.00 -34.60
C MET A 31 -21.00 9.32 -34.12
N LYS A 32 -20.85 10.39 -34.89
CA LYS A 32 -21.52 11.70 -34.60
C LYS A 32 -23.03 11.64 -34.71
N ASN A 33 -23.58 10.78 -35.57
CA ASN A 33 -25.04 10.63 -35.74
C ASN A 33 -25.67 9.65 -34.73
N GLN A 34 -24.90 8.88 -33.96
CA GLN A 34 -25.40 8.07 -32.84
C GLN A 34 -25.60 8.86 -31.54
N GLY A 35 -25.22 10.13 -31.51
CA GLY A 35 -25.46 11.04 -30.37
C GLY A 35 -26.92 11.49 -30.18
N GLY A 36 -27.87 10.88 -30.85
CA GLY A 36 -29.28 11.28 -30.83
C GLY A 36 -30.30 10.18 -30.50
N SER A 37 -29.90 9.10 -29.83
CA SER A 37 -30.88 8.11 -29.35
C SER A 37 -30.48 7.69 -27.91
N SER A 38 -31.20 8.25 -26.97
CA SER A 38 -31.45 7.91 -25.57
C SER A 38 -31.06 6.46 -25.19
N GLY A 39 -29.78 6.30 -24.91
CA GLY A 39 -29.29 5.25 -24.06
C GLY A 39 -28.45 5.93 -23.00
N SER A 40 -28.94 5.93 -21.76
CA SER A 40 -28.30 6.53 -20.58
C SER A 40 -26.81 6.20 -20.59
N GLY A 41 -25.98 7.17 -21.03
CA GLY A 41 -24.53 7.08 -20.94
C GLY A 41 -24.16 6.97 -19.48
N GLN A 42 -23.99 5.75 -19.02
CA GLN A 42 -23.34 5.52 -17.75
C GLN A 42 -21.95 6.14 -17.84
N SER A 43 -21.69 7.15 -17.02
CA SER A 43 -20.36 7.73 -16.94
C SER A 43 -19.35 6.63 -16.59
N ASP A 44 -18.08 6.79 -16.94
CA ASP A 44 -17.02 5.83 -16.53
C ASP A 44 -17.06 5.57 -15.03
N ALA A 45 -17.55 6.54 -14.24
CA ALA A 45 -17.80 6.39 -12.82
C ALA A 45 -18.97 5.42 -12.54
N ASP A 46 -20.04 5.45 -13.32
CA ASP A 46 -21.21 4.57 -13.16
C ASP A 46 -20.89 3.15 -13.63
N VAL A 47 -20.14 2.98 -14.70
CA VAL A 47 -19.65 1.66 -15.17
C VAL A 47 -18.70 1.04 -14.13
N LYS A 48 -17.81 1.84 -13.54
CA LYS A 48 -16.96 1.40 -12.44
C LYS A 48 -17.76 1.09 -11.17
N ALA A 49 -18.79 1.88 -10.86
CA ALA A 49 -19.69 1.62 -9.74
C ALA A 49 -20.51 0.34 -9.95
N ALA A 50 -21.03 0.11 -11.16
CA ALA A 50 -21.76 -1.10 -11.52
C ALA A 50 -20.87 -2.35 -11.52
N ALA A 51 -19.62 -2.23 -12.01
CA ALA A 51 -18.63 -3.31 -11.94
C ALA A 51 -18.24 -3.64 -10.48
N ARG A 52 -18.08 -2.60 -9.64
CA ARG A 52 -17.85 -2.77 -8.19
C ARG A 52 -19.06 -3.39 -7.48
N ALA A 53 -20.28 -3.00 -7.84
CA ALA A 53 -21.50 -3.59 -7.30
C ALA A 53 -21.67 -5.07 -7.66
N LYS A 54 -21.28 -5.47 -8.87
CA LYS A 54 -21.26 -6.88 -9.30
C LYS A 54 -20.13 -7.70 -8.65
N ALA A 55 -19.00 -7.06 -8.31
CA ALA A 55 -17.86 -7.68 -7.64
C ALA A 55 -18.03 -7.73 -6.11
N ARG A 56 -19.06 -7.07 -5.55
CA ARG A 56 -19.37 -7.14 -4.12
C ARG A 56 -19.75 -8.56 -3.75
N GLY A 57 -18.94 -9.17 -2.89
CA GLY A 57 -19.18 -10.50 -2.33
C GLY A 57 -20.42 -10.53 -1.41
N LYS A 58 -20.75 -11.70 -0.93
CA LYS A 58 -21.91 -11.93 -0.03
C LYS A 58 -21.87 -11.16 1.30
N ASN A 59 -20.69 -10.62 1.69
CA ASN A 59 -20.46 -9.97 2.98
C ASN A 59 -19.98 -8.52 2.80
N ALA A 60 -20.87 -7.56 3.01
CA ALA A 60 -20.58 -6.13 2.87
C ALA A 60 -19.42 -5.64 3.77
N LEU A 61 -19.22 -6.25 4.95
CA LEU A 61 -18.11 -5.92 5.86
C LEU A 61 -16.75 -6.35 5.29
N VAL A 62 -16.70 -7.53 4.69
CA VAL A 62 -15.48 -8.06 4.07
C VAL A 62 -15.09 -7.19 2.87
N ASP A 63 -16.06 -6.84 2.03
CA ASP A 63 -15.83 -5.97 0.88
C ASP A 63 -15.37 -4.57 1.29
N ALA A 64 -15.98 -3.99 2.31
CA ALA A 64 -15.58 -2.70 2.87
C ALA A 64 -14.15 -2.74 3.45
N PHE A 65 -13.78 -3.84 4.10
CA PHE A 65 -12.42 -4.03 4.61
C PHE A 65 -11.39 -4.12 3.48
N PHE A 66 -11.66 -4.90 2.43
CA PHE A 66 -10.75 -4.99 1.29
C PHE A 66 -10.66 -3.69 0.50
N GLU A 67 -11.75 -2.94 0.38
CA GLU A 67 -11.74 -1.60 -0.23
C GLU A 67 -10.89 -0.63 0.60
N TYR A 68 -11.07 -0.62 1.91
CA TYR A 68 -10.26 0.17 2.83
C TYR A 68 -8.78 -0.15 2.73
N LEU A 69 -8.44 -1.46 2.72
CA LEU A 69 -7.08 -1.94 2.55
C LEU A 69 -6.49 -1.46 1.22
N SER A 70 -7.19 -1.73 0.12
CA SER A 70 -6.75 -1.38 -1.23
C SER A 70 -6.51 0.13 -1.40
N ASP A 71 -7.44 0.96 -0.92
CA ASP A 71 -7.34 2.41 -1.04
C ASP A 71 -6.22 3.00 -0.18
N SER A 72 -5.88 2.33 0.94
CA SER A 72 -4.76 2.74 1.80
C SER A 72 -3.40 2.43 1.17
N PHE A 73 -3.32 1.35 0.36
CA PHE A 73 -2.06 0.91 -0.27
C PHE A 73 -1.82 1.47 -1.68
N ARG A 74 -2.88 1.70 -2.46
CA ARG A 74 -2.74 2.15 -3.85
C ARG A 74 -1.82 3.36 -4.05
N PRO A 75 -1.87 4.42 -3.20
CA PRO A 75 -0.97 5.56 -3.36
C PRO A 75 0.50 5.24 -3.07
N LEU A 76 0.79 4.12 -2.40
CA LEU A 76 2.15 3.72 -2.02
C LEU A 76 2.85 2.88 -3.09
N LEU A 77 2.10 2.33 -4.05
CA LEU A 77 2.65 1.46 -5.09
C LEU A 77 3.83 2.07 -5.85
N PRO A 78 3.81 3.37 -6.26
CA PRO A 78 4.96 3.96 -6.94
C PRO A 78 6.23 4.01 -6.08
N ALA A 79 6.08 4.31 -4.76
CA ALA A 79 7.22 4.33 -3.84
C ALA A 79 7.79 2.92 -3.61
N LEU A 80 6.92 1.92 -3.48
CA LEU A 80 7.33 0.52 -3.35
C LEU A 80 8.01 -0.01 -4.62
N LEU A 81 7.51 0.37 -5.79
CA LEU A 81 8.17 0.05 -7.06
C LEU A 81 9.55 0.68 -7.15
N GLY A 82 9.70 1.96 -6.76
CA GLY A 82 10.99 2.63 -6.72
C GLY A 82 11.99 1.93 -5.80
N ALA A 83 11.57 1.58 -4.59
CA ALA A 83 12.40 0.82 -3.65
C ALA A 83 12.81 -0.56 -4.22
N SER A 84 11.87 -1.26 -4.87
CA SER A 84 12.15 -2.56 -5.49
C SER A 84 13.15 -2.47 -6.64
N LEU A 85 13.13 -1.38 -7.42
CA LEU A 85 14.09 -1.13 -8.49
C LEU A 85 15.51 -0.90 -7.93
N ILE A 86 15.62 -0.22 -6.79
CA ILE A 86 16.91 -0.03 -6.12
C ILE A 86 17.48 -1.39 -5.69
N ILE A 87 16.68 -2.22 -5.01
CA ILE A 87 17.07 -3.56 -4.57
C ILE A 87 17.50 -4.44 -5.77
N ALA A 88 16.72 -4.38 -6.86
CA ALA A 88 17.06 -5.13 -8.08
C ALA A 88 18.38 -4.65 -8.70
N GLY A 89 18.62 -3.33 -8.69
CA GLY A 89 19.87 -2.74 -9.15
C GLY A 89 21.08 -3.21 -8.32
N GLU A 90 20.95 -3.22 -7.00
CA GLU A 90 21.98 -3.73 -6.11
C GLU A 90 22.26 -5.21 -6.36
N ALA A 91 21.22 -6.03 -6.49
CA ALA A 91 21.38 -7.47 -6.79
C ALA A 91 22.09 -7.72 -8.12
N ILE A 92 21.82 -6.89 -9.14
CA ILE A 92 22.51 -6.96 -10.43
C ILE A 92 23.99 -6.56 -10.26
N CYS A 93 24.29 -5.47 -9.56
CA CYS A 93 25.67 -5.05 -9.30
C CYS A 93 26.45 -6.10 -8.50
N GLU A 94 25.82 -6.77 -7.55
CA GLU A 94 26.41 -7.86 -6.80
C GLU A 94 26.69 -9.07 -7.67
N ALA A 95 25.78 -9.45 -8.56
CA ALA A 95 25.95 -10.55 -9.50
C ALA A 95 27.15 -10.34 -10.45
N PHE A 96 27.45 -9.07 -10.78
CA PHE A 96 28.66 -8.71 -11.55
C PHE A 96 29.92 -8.55 -10.68
N GLY A 97 29.82 -8.75 -9.37
CA GLY A 97 30.96 -8.62 -8.45
C GLY A 97 31.40 -7.15 -8.22
N LEU A 98 30.57 -6.16 -8.56
CA LEU A 98 30.87 -4.74 -8.41
C LEU A 98 30.71 -4.26 -6.96
N ILE A 99 29.81 -4.88 -6.22
CA ILE A 99 29.50 -4.56 -4.83
C ILE A 99 29.32 -5.85 -4.03
N ASN A 100 29.45 -5.75 -2.70
CA ASN A 100 29.12 -6.84 -1.77
C ASN A 100 28.06 -6.34 -0.79
N THR A 101 26.80 -6.72 -1.01
CA THR A 101 25.68 -6.31 -0.16
C THR A 101 25.66 -7.04 1.18
N HIS A 102 26.34 -8.21 1.28
CA HIS A 102 26.41 -9.05 2.47
C HIS A 102 27.59 -8.68 3.40
N ALA A 103 28.44 -7.73 3.03
CA ALA A 103 29.50 -7.25 3.90
C ALA A 103 28.91 -6.57 5.15
N ASP A 104 29.65 -6.61 6.26
CA ASP A 104 29.28 -5.85 7.45
C ASP A 104 29.26 -4.34 7.15
N ASP A 105 28.36 -3.60 7.79
CA ASP A 105 28.18 -2.17 7.55
C ASP A 105 29.47 -1.34 7.71
N ALA A 106 30.37 -1.79 8.60
CA ALA A 106 31.69 -1.17 8.78
C ALA A 106 32.62 -1.30 7.56
N HIS A 107 32.39 -2.28 6.69
CA HIS A 107 33.20 -2.57 5.49
C HIS A 107 32.51 -2.15 4.19
N LYS A 108 31.25 -1.72 4.26
CA LYS A 108 30.53 -1.20 3.09
C LYS A 108 30.98 0.21 2.73
N PRO A 109 31.11 0.53 1.44
CA PRO A 109 31.28 1.91 1.01
C PRO A 109 30.11 2.78 1.47
N ALA A 110 30.37 4.01 1.90
CA ALA A 110 29.34 4.96 2.36
C ALA A 110 28.22 5.18 1.33
N THR A 111 28.55 5.15 0.04
CA THR A 111 27.56 5.26 -1.05
C THR A 111 26.58 4.09 -1.02
N LEU A 112 27.03 2.88 -0.81
CA LEU A 112 26.18 1.69 -0.74
C LEU A 112 25.28 1.75 0.49
N LEU A 113 25.83 2.15 1.64
CA LEU A 113 25.03 2.36 2.87
C LEU A 113 23.92 3.44 2.68
N PHE A 114 24.24 4.48 1.91
CA PHE A 114 23.25 5.50 1.60
C PHE A 114 22.11 4.96 0.70
N VAL A 115 22.46 4.17 -0.32
CA VAL A 115 21.48 3.53 -1.20
C VAL A 115 20.64 2.52 -0.44
N ASP A 116 21.25 1.69 0.42
CA ASP A 116 20.57 0.80 1.36
C ASP A 116 19.57 1.57 2.23
N ALA A 117 19.98 2.70 2.77
CA ALA A 117 19.12 3.53 3.61
C ALA A 117 17.90 4.07 2.86
N MET A 118 18.04 4.41 1.57
CA MET A 118 16.94 4.95 0.76
C MET A 118 15.80 3.96 0.60
N PHE A 119 16.06 2.73 0.18
CA PHE A 119 14.99 1.75 0.00
C PHE A 119 14.46 1.23 1.34
N ARG A 120 15.34 1.03 2.34
CA ARG A 120 14.95 0.61 3.68
C ARG A 120 14.04 1.63 4.35
N ALA A 121 14.25 2.94 4.12
CA ALA A 121 13.40 4.00 4.64
C ALA A 121 11.95 3.87 4.15
N VAL A 122 11.73 3.51 2.88
CA VAL A 122 10.39 3.29 2.32
C VAL A 122 9.67 2.19 3.09
N PHE A 123 10.32 1.06 3.33
CA PHE A 123 9.72 -0.06 4.07
C PHE A 123 9.58 0.24 5.57
N TYR A 124 10.56 0.91 6.16
CA TYR A 124 10.52 1.26 7.59
C TYR A 124 9.39 2.24 7.91
N PHE A 125 9.20 3.26 7.08
CA PHE A 125 8.14 4.25 7.26
C PHE A 125 6.82 3.87 6.59
N LEU A 126 6.73 2.68 5.99
CA LEU A 126 5.50 2.18 5.38
C LEU A 126 4.28 2.28 6.31
N PRO A 127 4.34 1.91 7.61
CA PRO A 127 3.21 2.03 8.53
C PRO A 127 2.69 3.46 8.66
N VAL A 128 3.59 4.45 8.66
CA VAL A 128 3.24 5.88 8.77
C VAL A 128 2.49 6.35 7.51
N MET A 129 2.97 5.94 6.33
CA MET A 129 2.34 6.25 5.06
C MET A 129 0.97 5.57 4.92
N VAL A 130 0.86 4.32 5.37
CA VAL A 130 -0.43 3.59 5.41
C VAL A 130 -1.40 4.30 6.35
N ALA A 131 -0.97 4.70 7.56
CA ALA A 131 -1.81 5.43 8.51
C ALA A 131 -2.35 6.74 7.93
N TYR A 132 -1.52 7.49 7.18
CA TYR A 132 -1.94 8.71 6.50
C TYR A 132 -3.07 8.45 5.50
N ASN A 133 -2.89 7.47 4.60
CA ASN A 133 -3.89 7.15 3.57
C ASN A 133 -5.17 6.55 4.16
N ALA A 134 -5.02 5.69 5.16
CA ALA A 134 -6.13 5.09 5.90
C ALA A 134 -6.99 6.17 6.59
N SER A 135 -6.35 7.16 7.22
CA SER A 135 -7.03 8.29 7.85
C SER A 135 -7.82 9.11 6.83
N LYS A 136 -7.24 9.39 5.66
CA LYS A 136 -7.95 10.05 4.54
C LYS A 136 -9.18 9.26 4.10
N LYS A 137 -9.05 7.95 3.96
CA LYS A 137 -10.17 7.09 3.55
C LYS A 137 -11.31 7.10 4.57
N LEU A 138 -10.98 7.11 5.86
CA LEU A 138 -11.97 7.17 6.94
C LEU A 138 -12.44 8.59 7.28
N LYS A 139 -11.98 9.61 6.53
CA LYS A 139 -12.37 11.04 6.70
C LYS A 139 -12.08 11.56 8.10
N ILE A 140 -10.96 11.20 8.66
CA ILE A 140 -10.35 11.79 9.86
C ILE A 140 -9.11 12.57 9.45
N ASP A 141 -8.62 13.44 10.34
CA ASP A 141 -7.40 14.20 10.06
C ASP A 141 -6.23 13.25 9.80
N PRO A 142 -5.60 13.29 8.60
CA PRO A 142 -4.51 12.39 8.25
C PRO A 142 -3.28 12.56 9.14
N TRP A 143 -3.01 13.78 9.63
CA TRP A 143 -1.85 14.06 10.47
C TRP A 143 -1.97 13.42 11.85
N VAL A 144 -3.18 13.31 12.40
CA VAL A 144 -3.40 12.65 13.70
C VAL A 144 -3.05 11.17 13.61
N GLY A 145 -3.58 10.44 12.62
CA GLY A 145 -3.25 9.04 12.44
C GLY A 145 -1.75 8.81 12.15
N THR A 146 -1.16 9.70 11.36
CA THR A 146 0.28 9.69 11.05
C THR A 146 1.13 9.89 12.31
N ALA A 147 0.79 10.89 13.15
CA ALA A 147 1.53 11.21 14.36
C ALA A 147 1.49 10.07 15.38
N VAL A 148 0.31 9.46 15.58
CA VAL A 148 0.17 8.31 16.48
C VAL A 148 1.01 7.14 16.00
N MET A 149 1.00 6.84 14.69
CA MET A 149 1.83 5.75 14.14
C MET A 149 3.33 6.07 14.20
N ALA A 150 3.71 7.32 13.92
CA ALA A 150 5.10 7.77 14.01
C ALA A 150 5.65 7.67 15.45
N ALA A 151 4.80 7.92 16.45
CA ALA A 151 5.19 7.79 17.86
C ALA A 151 5.64 6.36 18.19
N LEU A 152 5.04 5.34 17.59
CA LEU A 152 5.42 3.93 17.77
C LEU A 152 6.77 3.57 17.10
N LEU A 153 7.31 4.44 16.24
CA LEU A 153 8.61 4.27 15.59
C LEU A 153 9.72 5.09 16.26
N THR A 154 9.41 5.83 17.33
CA THR A 154 10.43 6.62 18.04
C THR A 154 11.41 5.71 18.79
N PRO A 155 12.67 6.14 18.92
CA PRO A 155 13.65 5.40 19.72
C PRO A 155 13.21 5.19 21.18
N GLU A 156 12.47 6.14 21.75
CA GLU A 156 11.93 6.07 23.10
C GLU A 156 10.92 4.94 23.25
N PHE A 157 10.04 4.77 22.25
CA PHE A 157 9.08 3.66 22.23
C PHE A 157 9.78 2.32 22.01
N ILE A 158 10.74 2.25 21.09
CA ILE A 158 11.50 1.02 20.79
C ILE A 158 12.29 0.56 22.03
N LYS A 159 12.88 1.50 22.79
CA LYS A 159 13.63 1.19 24.02
C LYS A 159 12.78 0.61 25.16
N LEU A 160 11.46 0.64 25.06
CA LEU A 160 10.59 -0.01 26.06
C LEU A 160 10.80 -1.52 26.13
N ASP A 161 11.34 -2.15 25.08
CA ASP A 161 11.68 -3.58 25.08
C ASP A 161 12.76 -3.95 26.12
N THR A 162 13.65 -3.01 26.44
CA THR A 162 14.71 -3.16 27.42
C THR A 162 14.35 -2.61 28.81
N HIS A 163 13.12 -2.05 28.96
CA HIS A 163 12.69 -1.48 30.24
C HIS A 163 12.49 -2.56 31.30
N PRO A 164 12.88 -2.33 32.57
CA PRO A 164 12.79 -3.34 33.66
C PRO A 164 11.38 -3.89 33.92
N SER A 165 10.32 -3.13 33.59
CA SER A 165 8.92 -3.58 33.73
C SER A 165 8.40 -4.39 32.55
N THR A 166 9.22 -4.60 31.51
CA THR A 166 8.85 -5.36 30.33
C THR A 166 9.20 -6.83 30.52
N THR A 167 8.24 -7.70 30.29
CA THR A 167 8.43 -9.15 30.30
C THR A 167 8.65 -9.66 28.89
N CYS A 168 9.81 -10.28 28.63
CA CYS A 168 10.11 -10.88 27.35
C CYS A 168 10.09 -12.41 27.45
N ILE A 169 9.44 -13.08 26.50
CA ILE A 169 9.36 -14.53 26.37
C ILE A 169 9.97 -14.91 25.02
N ASP A 170 10.91 -15.85 25.04
CA ASP A 170 11.50 -16.38 23.81
C ASP A 170 10.49 -17.31 23.12
N ASN A 171 10.04 -16.92 21.93
CA ASN A 171 9.18 -17.74 21.10
C ASN A 171 10.05 -18.62 20.19
N THR A 172 10.23 -19.87 20.58
CA THR A 172 11.03 -20.86 19.83
C THR A 172 10.46 -21.19 18.46
N THR A 173 9.13 -21.05 18.28
CA THR A 173 8.46 -21.33 17.00
C THR A 173 8.70 -20.26 15.95
N LEU A 174 8.82 -18.99 16.36
CA LEU A 174 9.03 -17.84 15.48
C LEU A 174 10.47 -17.32 15.50
N ASN A 175 11.34 -17.96 16.29
CA ASN A 175 12.72 -17.54 16.54
C ASN A 175 12.83 -16.02 16.85
N SER A 176 11.90 -15.51 17.65
CA SER A 176 11.78 -14.10 18.00
C SER A 176 11.42 -13.93 19.48
N LYS A 177 11.89 -12.82 20.06
CA LYS A 177 11.50 -12.42 21.42
C LYS A 177 10.17 -11.71 21.38
N LEU A 178 9.23 -12.18 22.20
CA LEU A 178 7.95 -11.52 22.40
C LEU A 178 8.02 -10.71 23.71
N CYS A 179 8.13 -9.41 23.60
CA CYS A 179 8.20 -8.52 24.75
C CYS A 179 6.86 -7.83 25.00
N THR A 180 6.39 -7.84 26.23
CA THR A 180 5.11 -7.24 26.65
C THR A 180 5.38 -6.20 27.74
N ALA A 181 5.00 -4.96 27.50
CA ALA A 181 4.98 -3.90 28.49
C ALA A 181 3.55 -3.59 28.93
N HIS A 182 3.37 -3.12 30.17
CA HIS A 182 2.07 -2.66 30.65
C HIS A 182 2.04 -1.12 30.59
N ILE A 183 1.25 -0.59 29.66
CA ILE A 183 1.07 0.84 29.46
C ILE A 183 -0.31 1.24 29.97
N ALA A 184 -0.37 2.09 30.98
CA ALA A 184 -1.63 2.44 31.66
C ALA A 184 -2.44 1.21 32.15
N GLY A 185 -1.75 0.14 32.55
CA GLY A 185 -2.37 -1.11 33.01
C GLY A 185 -2.79 -2.08 31.89
N LEU A 186 -2.66 -1.68 30.62
CA LEU A 186 -2.97 -2.51 29.48
C LEU A 186 -1.70 -3.22 28.95
N PRO A 187 -1.75 -4.55 28.71
CA PRO A 187 -0.61 -5.26 28.12
C PRO A 187 -0.45 -4.87 26.65
N MET A 188 0.70 -4.37 26.30
CA MET A 188 1.06 -4.01 24.94
C MET A 188 2.26 -4.83 24.49
N GLN A 189 2.15 -5.51 23.36
CA GLN A 189 3.27 -6.22 22.77
C GLN A 189 4.19 -5.26 22.05
N LEU A 190 5.47 -5.30 22.44
CA LEU A 190 6.52 -4.48 21.85
C LEU A 190 7.20 -5.27 20.73
N ASN A 191 6.61 -5.23 19.56
CA ASN A 191 7.26 -5.71 18.34
C ASN A 191 7.79 -4.53 17.54
N GLY A 192 8.85 -4.72 16.77
CA GLY A 192 9.28 -3.70 15.82
C GLY A 192 8.13 -3.37 14.84
N TYR A 193 7.57 -2.17 14.97
CA TYR A 193 6.43 -1.73 14.13
C TYR A 193 6.86 -1.23 12.75
N GLY A 194 8.17 -1.10 12.52
CA GLY A 194 8.72 -0.79 11.19
C GLY A 194 8.30 -1.85 10.17
N GLY A 195 7.75 -1.43 9.04
CA GLY A 195 7.29 -2.32 7.98
C GLY A 195 5.96 -3.05 8.24
N GLN A 196 5.35 -2.90 9.41
CA GLN A 196 4.05 -3.50 9.69
C GLN A 196 2.91 -2.72 9.03
N VAL A 197 1.94 -3.41 8.45
CA VAL A 197 0.86 -2.78 7.67
C VAL A 197 -0.51 -2.92 8.31
N PHE A 198 -0.75 -3.97 9.09
CA PHE A 198 -2.05 -4.18 9.75
C PHE A 198 -2.24 -3.30 10.97
N VAL A 199 -1.19 -3.04 11.75
CA VAL A 199 -1.24 -2.19 12.94
C VAL A 199 -1.76 -0.78 12.63
N PRO A 200 -1.20 -0.05 11.63
CA PRO A 200 -1.71 1.28 11.30
C PRO A 200 -3.17 1.25 10.81
N LEU A 201 -3.59 0.23 10.07
CA LEU A 201 -4.96 0.12 9.60
C LEU A 201 -5.95 -0.05 10.76
N MET A 202 -5.65 -0.96 11.70
CA MET A 202 -6.49 -1.20 12.88
C MET A 202 -6.50 0.01 13.81
N MET A 203 -5.34 0.61 14.05
CA MET A 203 -5.19 1.81 14.88
C MET A 203 -6.04 2.97 14.32
N VAL A 204 -5.95 3.24 13.03
CA VAL A 204 -6.72 4.30 12.38
C VAL A 204 -8.21 4.00 12.38
N ALA A 205 -8.61 2.72 12.24
CA ALA A 205 -10.02 2.33 12.34
C ALA A 205 -10.57 2.60 13.75
N ILE A 206 -9.82 2.25 14.80
CA ILE A 206 -10.20 2.54 16.19
C ILE A 206 -10.26 4.06 16.43
N LEU A 207 -9.25 4.79 15.96
CA LEU A 207 -9.22 6.25 16.06
C LEU A 207 -10.44 6.90 15.39
N ALA A 208 -10.87 6.37 14.22
CA ALA A 208 -12.04 6.86 13.52
C ALA A 208 -13.34 6.59 14.29
N LEU A 209 -13.43 5.47 14.99
CA LEU A 209 -14.58 5.18 15.87
C LEU A 209 -14.66 6.16 17.04
N VAL A 210 -13.53 6.44 17.68
CA VAL A 210 -13.46 7.40 18.80
C VAL A 210 -13.74 8.82 18.34
N TYR A 211 -13.27 9.20 17.14
CA TYR A 211 -13.43 10.57 16.64
C TYR A 211 -14.86 10.88 16.15
N LYS A 212 -15.60 9.86 15.70
CA LYS A 212 -16.96 10.00 15.15
C LYS A 212 -18.06 9.61 16.12
N GLY A 213 -17.72 8.89 17.22
CA GLY A 213 -18.66 8.55 18.31
C GLY A 213 -18.82 9.68 19.28
#